data_deffa56b7158535233dffb9f9a7180d4
#
_entry.id   deffa56b7158535233dffb9f9a7180d4
#
_cell.length_a   1.000
_cell.length_b   1.000
_cell.length_c   1.000
_cell.angle_alpha   90.00
_cell.angle_beta   90.00
_cell.angle_gamma   90.00
#
_symmetry.space_group_name_H-M   'P 1'
#
loop_
_entity.id
_entity.type
_entity.pdbx_description
1 polymer ?
#
loop_
_entity_poly.entity_id
_entity_poly.type
_entity_poly.pdbx_seq_one_letter_code
_entity_poly.pdbx_strand_id
1 'polypeptide(L)'
;MAALICFLLAGMILRFPGTTISASQTALSIWAQDIVPSLFPYMVLCKMTAQRLRSTRFPAAPLAALLGCMGGSPSGAAMLSVSSGGMAQSQLYALCALTGTISPMFFVGTLHAWGVAQKTCLCLLAAHGLGALLSFACVWQLSPAKGKVAMLETPEKANGNPIADSVFSVLGVGGCIVFFSVTAACIRVLFPFLPENGCAYLQSVLEIAGGMRLLIQTSGASFARDVSMAVLTGFGGLSILTQNHLFLQVCGVTQGRLLCLALLRALMSGAVMALLLWLI
;
A
#
# COMPACT_ATOMS: atom_id res chain seq x y z
N MET A 1 -16.05 -18.04 -10.62
CA MET A 1 -16.23 -17.23 -9.40
C MET A 1 -15.91 -15.75 -9.66
N ALA A 2 -14.73 -15.39 -10.17
CA ALA A 2 -14.37 -13.99 -10.45
C ALA A 2 -15.35 -13.27 -11.39
N ALA A 3 -15.74 -13.88 -12.51
CA ALA A 3 -16.72 -13.28 -13.43
C ALA A 3 -18.06 -12.97 -12.77
N LEU A 4 -18.57 -13.85 -11.90
CA LEU A 4 -19.81 -13.62 -11.16
C LEU A 4 -19.71 -12.38 -10.25
N ILE A 5 -18.58 -12.23 -9.55
CA ILE A 5 -18.32 -11.05 -8.70
C ILE A 5 -18.31 -9.76 -9.55
N CYS A 6 -17.68 -9.81 -10.73
CA CYS A 6 -17.66 -8.66 -11.65
C CYS A 6 -19.06 -8.31 -12.14
N PHE A 7 -19.89 -9.30 -12.51
CA PHE A 7 -21.28 -9.07 -12.91
C PHE A 7 -22.13 -8.50 -11.77
N LEU A 8 -21.98 -9.02 -10.56
CA LEU A 8 -22.67 -8.50 -9.38
C LEU A 8 -22.29 -7.04 -9.09
N LEU A 9 -20.99 -6.72 -9.13
CA LEU A 9 -20.52 -5.34 -8.97
C LEU A 9 -21.05 -4.42 -10.06
N ALA A 10 -21.00 -4.83 -11.32
CA ALA A 10 -21.55 -4.06 -12.43
C ALA A 10 -23.05 -3.81 -12.25
N GLY A 11 -23.82 -4.84 -11.84
CA GLY A 11 -25.23 -4.71 -11.51
C GLY A 11 -25.49 -3.73 -10.35
N MET A 12 -24.67 -3.76 -9.31
CA MET A 12 -24.74 -2.82 -8.18
C MET A 12 -24.47 -1.38 -8.60
N ILE A 13 -23.44 -1.15 -9.42
CA ILE A 13 -23.12 0.18 -9.98
C ILE A 13 -24.32 0.75 -10.76
N LEU A 14 -24.94 -0.07 -11.61
CA LEU A 14 -26.12 0.35 -12.40
C LEU A 14 -27.37 0.55 -11.53
N ARG A 15 -27.53 -0.26 -10.47
CA ARG A 15 -28.71 -0.18 -9.59
C ARG A 15 -28.66 1.00 -8.61
N PHE A 16 -27.44 1.42 -8.20
CA PHE A 16 -27.23 2.49 -7.22
C PHE A 16 -26.26 3.58 -7.75
N PRO A 17 -26.59 4.24 -8.87
CA PRO A 17 -25.68 5.16 -9.54
C PRO A 17 -25.31 6.37 -8.65
N GLY A 18 -26.23 6.89 -7.86
CA GLY A 18 -25.97 8.01 -6.96
C GLY A 18 -24.90 7.69 -5.91
N THR A 19 -25.00 6.50 -5.29
CA THR A 19 -24.01 6.03 -4.30
C THR A 19 -22.63 5.82 -4.94
N THR A 20 -22.58 5.21 -6.11
CA THR A 20 -21.32 4.92 -6.79
C THR A 20 -20.64 6.19 -7.31
N ILE A 21 -21.40 7.15 -7.85
CA ILE A 21 -20.89 8.44 -8.29
C ILE A 21 -20.34 9.21 -7.08
N SER A 22 -21.07 9.30 -5.98
CA SER A 22 -20.64 9.97 -4.76
C SER A 22 -19.36 9.35 -4.18
N ALA A 23 -19.28 8.00 -4.13
CA ALA A 23 -18.08 7.30 -3.70
C ALA A 23 -16.87 7.59 -4.61
N SER A 24 -17.08 7.61 -5.94
CA SER A 24 -16.05 7.95 -6.91
C SER A 24 -15.55 9.39 -6.76
N GLN A 25 -16.45 10.34 -6.58
CA GLN A 25 -16.10 11.74 -6.37
C GLN A 25 -15.30 11.94 -5.09
N THR A 26 -15.70 11.30 -3.99
CA THR A 26 -14.95 11.33 -2.73
C THR A 26 -13.56 10.72 -2.90
N ALA A 27 -13.47 9.57 -3.56
CA ALA A 27 -12.21 8.88 -3.83
C ALA A 27 -11.27 9.72 -4.71
N LEU A 28 -11.79 10.34 -5.76
CA LEU A 28 -11.04 11.26 -6.63
C LEU A 28 -10.56 12.50 -5.87
N SER A 29 -11.38 13.06 -4.99
CA SER A 29 -10.98 14.19 -4.14
C SER A 29 -9.81 13.82 -3.23
N ILE A 30 -9.90 12.69 -2.50
CA ILE A 30 -8.81 12.20 -1.64
C ILE A 30 -7.55 11.96 -2.48
N TRP A 31 -7.69 11.29 -3.62
CA TRP A 31 -6.55 11.01 -4.48
C TRP A 31 -5.89 12.31 -4.99
N ALA A 32 -6.67 13.24 -5.55
CA ALA A 32 -6.14 14.44 -6.19
C ALA A 32 -5.59 15.46 -5.17
N GLN A 33 -6.25 15.63 -4.01
CA GLN A 33 -5.94 16.70 -3.06
C GLN A 33 -4.98 16.23 -1.94
N ASP A 34 -5.04 14.96 -1.55
CA ASP A 34 -4.28 14.46 -0.39
C ASP A 34 -3.13 13.53 -0.83
N ILE A 35 -3.40 12.60 -1.78
CA ILE A 35 -2.44 11.56 -2.15
C ILE A 35 -1.45 12.04 -3.24
N VAL A 36 -1.94 12.66 -4.31
CA VAL A 36 -1.07 13.13 -5.41
C VAL A 36 -0.02 14.12 -4.92
N PRO A 37 -0.36 15.18 -4.14
CA PRO A 37 0.64 16.14 -3.69
C PRO A 37 1.73 15.54 -2.81
N SER A 38 1.38 14.52 -2.01
CA SER A 38 2.32 13.85 -1.12
C SER A 38 3.14 12.76 -1.81
N LEU A 39 2.53 12.01 -2.75
CA LEU A 39 3.13 10.83 -3.36
C LEU A 39 3.92 11.14 -4.63
N PHE A 40 3.37 11.97 -5.53
CA PHE A 40 3.90 12.18 -6.88
C PHE A 40 5.32 12.76 -6.88
N PRO A 41 5.65 13.85 -6.14
CA PRO A 41 7.01 14.38 -6.10
C PRO A 41 8.03 13.34 -5.60
N TYR A 42 7.62 12.56 -4.59
CA TYR A 42 8.45 11.49 -4.03
C TYR A 42 8.73 10.38 -5.04
N MET A 43 7.70 9.96 -5.80
CA MET A 43 7.85 8.96 -6.85
C MET A 43 8.81 9.40 -7.94
N VAL A 44 8.71 10.66 -8.37
CA VAL A 44 9.64 11.24 -9.37
C VAL A 44 11.07 11.20 -8.85
N LEU A 45 11.31 11.71 -7.63
CA LEU A 45 12.64 11.70 -7.00
C LEU A 45 13.21 10.30 -6.86
N CYS A 46 12.41 9.32 -6.40
CA CYS A 46 12.83 7.93 -6.30
C CYS A 46 13.24 7.34 -7.65
N LYS A 47 12.44 7.57 -8.71
CA LYS A 47 12.76 7.08 -10.06
C LYS A 47 14.01 7.76 -10.65
N MET A 48 14.14 9.07 -10.48
CA MET A 48 15.35 9.80 -10.92
C MET A 48 16.60 9.28 -10.20
N THR A 49 16.53 9.09 -8.88
CA THR A 49 17.63 8.54 -8.08
C THR A 49 17.95 7.12 -8.52
N ALA A 50 16.95 6.27 -8.71
CA ALA A 50 17.15 4.91 -9.20
C ALA A 50 17.86 4.85 -10.56
N GLN A 51 17.49 5.74 -11.50
CA GLN A 51 18.17 5.82 -12.80
C GLN A 51 19.63 6.22 -12.67
N ARG A 52 19.95 7.21 -11.83
CA ARG A 52 21.33 7.66 -11.57
C ARG A 52 22.18 6.58 -10.92
N LEU A 53 21.62 5.84 -9.97
CA LEU A 53 22.34 4.84 -9.20
C LEU A 53 22.54 3.51 -9.95
N ARG A 54 21.77 3.23 -11.00
CA ARG A 54 22.00 2.07 -11.90
C ARG A 54 23.36 2.09 -12.57
N SER A 55 23.95 3.25 -12.76
CA SER A 55 25.31 3.41 -13.33
C SER A 55 26.42 3.24 -12.29
N THR A 56 26.08 3.07 -11.01
CA THR A 56 27.05 2.93 -9.92
C THR A 56 27.20 1.47 -9.49
N ARG A 57 28.30 1.14 -8.80
CA ARG A 57 28.58 -0.20 -8.26
C ARG A 57 27.73 -0.58 -7.04
N PHE A 58 26.72 0.23 -6.68
CA PHE A 58 25.84 -0.11 -5.56
C PHE A 58 24.93 -1.32 -5.91
N PRO A 59 24.76 -2.26 -4.98
CA PRO A 59 23.85 -3.39 -5.20
C PRO A 59 22.42 -2.87 -5.40
N ALA A 60 21.83 -3.23 -6.54
CA ALA A 60 20.55 -2.68 -6.99
C ALA A 60 19.37 -2.99 -6.03
N ALA A 61 19.38 -4.16 -5.41
CA ALA A 61 18.27 -4.61 -4.57
C ALA A 61 18.14 -3.87 -3.21
N PRO A 62 19.21 -3.69 -2.41
CA PRO A 62 19.12 -2.88 -1.18
C PRO A 62 18.75 -1.43 -1.46
N LEU A 63 19.24 -0.89 -2.58
CA LEU A 63 18.87 0.46 -2.99
C LEU A 63 17.41 0.57 -3.39
N ALA A 64 16.90 -0.39 -4.18
CA ALA A 64 15.50 -0.47 -4.54
C ALA A 64 14.61 -0.59 -3.29
N ALA A 65 15.06 -1.35 -2.30
CA ALA A 65 14.37 -1.47 -1.02
C ALA A 65 14.31 -0.14 -0.26
N LEU A 66 15.45 0.54 -0.12
CA LEU A 66 15.52 1.84 0.58
C LEU A 66 14.61 2.89 -0.09
N LEU A 67 14.76 3.07 -1.41
CA LEU A 67 13.95 4.02 -2.17
C LEU A 67 12.46 3.61 -2.21
N GLY A 68 12.20 2.30 -2.22
CA GLY A 68 10.85 1.77 -2.12
C GLY A 68 10.17 2.07 -0.80
N CYS A 69 10.89 1.95 0.32
CA CYS A 69 10.37 2.34 1.64
C CYS A 69 10.09 3.84 1.73
N MET A 70 10.94 4.67 1.10
CA MET A 70 10.76 6.11 1.06
C MET A 70 9.58 6.52 0.16
N GLY A 71 9.49 5.97 -1.04
CA GLY A 71 8.44 6.28 -2.02
C GLY A 71 7.11 5.61 -1.71
N GLY A 72 7.11 4.56 -0.89
CA GLY A 72 5.93 3.76 -0.62
C GLY A 72 5.45 2.93 -1.81
N SER A 73 4.33 2.26 -1.63
CA SER A 73 3.66 1.49 -2.69
C SER A 73 2.99 2.45 -3.71
N PRO A 74 3.03 2.17 -5.03
CA PRO A 74 3.63 0.99 -5.67
C PRO A 74 5.10 1.15 -6.09
N SER A 75 5.77 2.26 -5.72
CA SER A 75 7.14 2.55 -6.18
C SER A 75 8.14 1.44 -5.81
N GLY A 76 8.03 0.91 -4.59
CA GLY A 76 8.86 -0.19 -4.12
C GLY A 76 8.70 -1.45 -4.96
N ALA A 77 7.47 -1.82 -5.27
CA ALA A 77 7.17 -2.98 -6.12
C ALA A 77 7.70 -2.80 -7.55
N ALA A 78 7.52 -1.60 -8.12
CA ALA A 78 8.03 -1.26 -9.45
C ALA A 78 9.57 -1.32 -9.49
N MET A 79 10.26 -0.88 -8.45
CA MET A 79 11.71 -0.94 -8.39
C MET A 79 12.23 -2.37 -8.21
N LEU A 80 11.56 -3.18 -7.37
CA LEU A 80 11.91 -4.58 -7.19
C LEU A 80 11.70 -5.38 -8.47
N SER A 81 10.64 -5.12 -9.23
CA SER A 81 10.35 -5.85 -10.47
C SER A 81 11.50 -5.74 -11.49
N VAL A 82 12.23 -4.62 -11.52
CA VAL A 82 13.35 -4.42 -12.46
C VAL A 82 14.71 -4.77 -11.89
N SER A 83 14.83 -4.96 -10.56
CA SER A 83 16.11 -5.19 -9.88
C SER A 83 16.29 -6.60 -9.31
N SER A 84 15.25 -7.46 -9.39
CA SER A 84 15.25 -8.78 -8.73
C SER A 84 15.78 -9.93 -9.59
N GLY A 85 16.12 -9.70 -10.86
CA GLY A 85 16.64 -10.74 -11.75
C GLY A 85 17.86 -11.46 -11.18
N GLY A 86 17.82 -12.81 -11.13
CA GLY A 86 18.86 -13.66 -10.58
C GLY A 86 18.97 -13.74 -9.05
N MET A 87 18.15 -12.99 -8.33
CA MET A 87 18.04 -13.01 -6.87
C MET A 87 17.36 -14.32 -6.39
N ALA A 88 17.64 -14.75 -5.16
CA ALA A 88 16.90 -15.85 -4.57
C ALA A 88 15.44 -15.43 -4.31
N GLN A 89 14.49 -16.35 -4.57
CA GLN A 89 13.06 -16.09 -4.38
C GLN A 89 12.72 -15.66 -2.94
N SER A 90 13.38 -16.25 -1.95
CA SER A 90 13.24 -15.88 -0.54
C SER A 90 13.67 -14.45 -0.25
N GLN A 91 14.74 -13.98 -0.89
CA GLN A 91 15.21 -12.61 -0.78
C GLN A 91 14.21 -11.63 -1.38
N LEU A 92 13.63 -11.96 -2.54
CA LEU A 92 12.57 -11.16 -3.13
C LEU A 92 11.36 -11.04 -2.20
N TYR A 93 10.91 -12.14 -1.59
CA TYR A 93 9.78 -12.09 -0.66
C TYR A 93 10.08 -11.25 0.59
N ALA A 94 11.28 -11.35 1.15
CA ALA A 94 11.68 -10.51 2.26
C ALA A 94 11.68 -9.01 1.86
N LEU A 95 12.22 -8.68 0.69
CA LEU A 95 12.20 -7.31 0.17
C LEU A 95 10.76 -6.83 -0.12
N CYS A 96 9.87 -7.70 -0.60
CA CYS A 96 8.45 -7.36 -0.77
C CYS A 96 7.77 -7.05 0.58
N ALA A 97 8.14 -7.76 1.67
CA ALA A 97 7.64 -7.44 3.01
C ALA A 97 8.10 -6.05 3.47
N LEU A 98 9.33 -5.67 3.13
CA LEU A 98 9.91 -4.37 3.48
C LEU A 98 9.34 -3.22 2.64
N THR A 99 9.19 -3.40 1.32
CA THR A 99 8.86 -2.31 0.38
C THR A 99 7.37 -2.16 0.08
N GLY A 100 6.54 -3.11 0.48
CA GLY A 100 5.09 -3.03 0.32
C GLY A 100 4.43 -2.06 1.32
N THR A 101 5.14 -1.01 1.72
CA THR A 101 4.77 -0.05 2.75
C THR A 101 4.05 1.17 2.16
N ILE A 102 3.37 1.91 3.02
CA ILE A 102 2.84 3.24 2.72
C ILE A 102 3.97 4.27 2.89
N SER A 103 3.97 5.33 2.09
CA SER A 103 5.02 6.34 2.16
C SER A 103 5.04 7.07 3.52
N PRO A 104 6.21 7.45 4.04
CA PRO A 104 6.31 8.24 5.28
C PRO A 104 5.48 9.52 5.23
N MET A 105 5.34 10.14 4.05
CA MET A 105 4.58 11.37 3.87
C MET A 105 3.08 11.20 4.13
N PHE A 106 2.53 9.99 3.93
CA PHE A 106 1.15 9.71 4.30
C PHE A 106 0.92 9.88 5.81
N PHE A 107 1.86 9.44 6.64
CA PHE A 107 1.75 9.55 8.10
C PHE A 107 1.95 10.98 8.58
N VAL A 108 3.05 11.64 8.20
CA VAL A 108 3.39 12.97 8.72
C VAL A 108 2.69 14.12 8.01
N GLY A 109 2.23 13.91 6.78
CA GLY A 109 1.51 14.89 5.98
C GLY A 109 0.01 14.64 6.01
N THR A 110 -0.43 13.56 5.37
CA THR A 110 -1.86 13.30 5.12
C THR A 110 -2.66 13.05 6.40
N LEU A 111 -2.21 12.12 7.27
CA LEU A 111 -2.92 11.84 8.52
C LEU A 111 -2.93 13.05 9.47
N HIS A 112 -1.83 13.80 9.50
CA HIS A 112 -1.76 15.03 10.30
C HIS A 112 -2.73 16.09 9.77
N ALA A 113 -2.80 16.29 8.46
CA ALA A 113 -3.76 17.21 7.84
C ALA A 113 -5.23 16.80 8.10
N TRP A 114 -5.49 15.51 8.29
CA TRP A 114 -6.82 14.99 8.68
C TRP A 114 -7.11 15.08 10.19
N GLY A 115 -6.22 15.68 10.99
CA GLY A 115 -6.44 15.96 12.41
C GLY A 115 -5.88 14.93 13.37
N VAL A 116 -5.04 13.99 12.91
CA VAL A 116 -4.31 13.10 13.82
C VAL A 116 -3.18 13.88 14.50
N ALA A 117 -3.05 13.74 15.82
CA ALA A 117 -2.00 14.40 16.58
C ALA A 117 -0.60 14.02 16.06
N GLN A 118 0.31 14.99 15.95
CA GLN A 118 1.66 14.77 15.42
C GLN A 118 2.40 13.64 16.14
N LYS A 119 2.27 13.53 17.46
CA LYS A 119 2.84 12.43 18.25
C LYS A 119 2.34 11.07 17.77
N THR A 120 1.03 10.93 17.58
CA THR A 120 0.42 9.70 17.05
C THR A 120 0.90 9.39 15.63
N CYS A 121 1.01 10.40 14.76
CA CYS A 121 1.55 10.23 13.41
C CYS A 121 2.99 9.68 13.42
N LEU A 122 3.84 10.20 14.30
CA LEU A 122 5.22 9.72 14.45
C LEU A 122 5.27 8.30 15.02
N CYS A 123 4.41 7.97 15.99
CA CYS A 123 4.28 6.60 16.51
C CYS A 123 3.81 5.62 15.42
N LEU A 124 2.82 6.02 14.61
CA LEU A 124 2.33 5.24 13.49
C LEU A 124 3.42 5.02 12.44
N LEU A 125 4.17 6.05 12.08
CA LEU A 125 5.31 5.95 11.17
C LEU A 125 6.38 4.99 11.71
N ALA A 126 6.74 5.12 12.98
CA ALA A 126 7.71 4.23 13.64
C ALA A 126 7.20 2.79 13.68
N ALA A 127 5.95 2.58 14.08
CA ALA A 127 5.32 1.27 14.12
C ALA A 127 5.26 0.61 12.73
N HIS A 128 4.93 1.39 11.70
CA HIS A 128 4.88 0.92 10.31
C HIS A 128 6.28 0.53 9.79
N GLY A 129 7.29 1.37 10.00
CA GLY A 129 8.67 1.12 9.58
C GLY A 129 9.29 -0.08 10.33
N LEU A 130 9.17 -0.11 11.66
CA LEU A 130 9.65 -1.23 12.47
C LEU A 130 8.89 -2.52 12.17
N GLY A 131 7.58 -2.46 11.96
CA GLY A 131 6.76 -3.60 11.57
C GLY A 131 7.20 -4.18 10.22
N ALA A 132 7.53 -3.33 9.25
CA ALA A 132 8.09 -3.76 7.96
C ALA A 132 9.48 -4.40 8.11
N LEU A 133 10.37 -3.83 8.92
CA LEU A 133 11.69 -4.38 9.21
C LEU A 133 11.61 -5.73 9.93
N LEU A 134 10.73 -5.88 10.92
CA LEU A 134 10.50 -7.14 11.61
C LEU A 134 9.93 -8.21 10.66
N SER A 135 9.01 -7.82 9.78
CA SER A 135 8.46 -8.71 8.76
C SER A 135 9.53 -9.14 7.75
N PHE A 136 10.40 -8.22 7.32
CA PHE A 136 11.56 -8.54 6.50
C PHE A 136 12.47 -9.56 7.19
N ALA A 137 12.87 -9.32 8.44
CA ALA A 137 13.75 -10.20 9.20
C ALA A 137 13.14 -11.59 9.40
N CYS A 138 11.85 -11.65 9.71
CA CYS A 138 11.10 -12.88 9.86
C CYS A 138 11.10 -13.71 8.56
N VAL A 139 10.76 -13.09 7.44
CA VAL A 139 10.74 -13.77 6.13
C VAL A 139 12.16 -14.18 5.70
N TRP A 140 13.15 -13.33 5.94
CA TRP A 140 14.55 -13.63 5.63
C TRP A 140 15.06 -14.87 6.37
N GLN A 141 14.74 -15.02 7.66
CA GLN A 141 15.18 -16.14 8.48
C GLN A 141 14.39 -17.43 8.20
N LEU A 142 13.08 -17.32 8.00
CA LEU A 142 12.20 -18.49 7.86
C LEU A 142 12.12 -19.05 6.43
N SER A 143 12.53 -18.30 5.42
CA SER A 143 12.44 -18.74 4.03
C SER A 143 13.78 -19.30 3.58
N PRO A 144 13.93 -20.62 3.38
CA PRO A 144 15.15 -21.18 2.83
C PRO A 144 15.39 -20.64 1.43
N ALA A 145 16.65 -20.37 1.08
CA ALA A 145 17.07 -19.91 -0.24
C ALA A 145 16.80 -20.99 -1.30
N LYS A 146 15.59 -21.05 -1.85
CA LYS A 146 15.19 -21.98 -2.91
C LYS A 146 14.92 -21.21 -4.21
N GLY A 147 15.59 -21.62 -5.27
CA GLY A 147 15.36 -21.10 -6.61
C GLY A 147 15.86 -19.66 -6.83
N LYS A 148 16.15 -19.34 -8.08
CA LYS A 148 16.43 -17.98 -8.53
C LYS A 148 15.16 -17.39 -9.15
N VAL A 149 14.96 -16.09 -8.99
CA VAL A 149 13.88 -15.36 -9.67
C VAL A 149 14.12 -15.44 -11.17
N ALA A 150 13.25 -16.16 -11.86
CA ALA A 150 13.16 -16.11 -13.31
C ALA A 150 12.22 -14.96 -13.66
N MET A 151 12.73 -13.98 -14.38
CA MET A 151 11.87 -12.92 -14.93
C MET A 151 11.03 -13.53 -16.05
N LEU A 152 9.71 -13.48 -15.94
CA LEU A 152 8.77 -13.99 -16.95
C LEU A 152 8.77 -13.13 -18.21
N GLU A 153 9.08 -11.86 -18.03
CA GLU A 153 9.25 -10.88 -19.11
C GLU A 153 10.47 -10.02 -18.81
N THR A 154 11.21 -9.64 -19.86
CA THR A 154 12.24 -8.61 -19.69
C THR A 154 11.52 -7.28 -19.43
N PRO A 155 11.73 -6.63 -18.27
CA PRO A 155 11.15 -5.31 -18.07
C PRO A 155 11.60 -4.44 -19.23
N GLU A 156 10.66 -3.75 -19.86
CA GLU A 156 10.98 -2.73 -20.85
C GLU A 156 12.12 -1.87 -20.32
N LYS A 157 13.17 -1.68 -21.12
CA LYS A 157 14.34 -0.92 -20.71
C LYS A 157 13.84 0.40 -20.14
N ALA A 158 14.06 0.62 -18.85
CA ALA A 158 13.65 1.84 -18.15
C ALA A 158 14.49 3.05 -18.65
N ASN A 159 14.39 3.32 -19.92
CA ASN A 159 14.88 4.53 -20.57
C ASN A 159 13.77 5.58 -20.64
N GLY A 160 12.66 5.35 -19.93
CA GLY A 160 11.54 6.24 -19.86
C GLY A 160 11.86 7.53 -19.10
N ASN A 161 11.10 8.55 -19.37
CA ASN A 161 11.14 9.80 -18.61
C ASN A 161 10.58 9.53 -17.20
N PRO A 162 11.37 9.74 -16.10
CA PRO A 162 10.92 9.48 -14.73
C PRO A 162 9.62 10.18 -14.37
N ILE A 163 9.38 11.36 -14.93
CA ILE A 163 8.17 12.14 -14.71
C ILE A 163 6.98 11.43 -15.37
N ALA A 164 7.09 11.07 -16.65
CA ALA A 164 6.03 10.38 -17.38
C ALA A 164 5.68 9.04 -16.73
N ASP A 165 6.69 8.24 -16.38
CA ASP A 165 6.50 6.97 -15.67
C ASP A 165 5.82 7.15 -14.30
N SER A 166 6.10 8.25 -13.62
CA SER A 166 5.45 8.58 -12.34
C SER A 166 3.99 9.01 -12.54
N VAL A 167 3.68 9.72 -13.62
CA VAL A 167 2.29 10.06 -13.99
C VAL A 167 1.46 8.80 -14.21
N PHE A 168 1.94 7.83 -15.01
CA PHE A 168 1.24 6.57 -15.22
C PHE A 168 1.06 5.78 -13.92
N SER A 169 2.08 5.74 -13.08
CA SER A 169 1.99 5.06 -11.80
C SER A 169 0.95 5.70 -10.87
N VAL A 170 0.93 7.03 -10.75
CA VAL A 170 -0.01 7.73 -9.88
C VAL A 170 -1.45 7.69 -10.39
N LEU A 171 -1.65 7.65 -11.71
CA LEU A 171 -2.97 7.41 -12.32
C LEU A 171 -3.47 6.00 -11.99
N GLY A 172 -2.61 4.99 -12.05
CA GLY A 172 -2.94 3.61 -11.62
C GLY A 172 -3.34 3.55 -10.15
N VAL A 173 -2.65 4.29 -9.27
CA VAL A 173 -3.04 4.44 -7.86
C VAL A 173 -4.46 5.02 -7.75
N GLY A 174 -4.75 6.11 -8.47
CA GLY A 174 -6.08 6.75 -8.47
C GLY A 174 -7.18 5.79 -8.93
N GLY A 175 -6.93 5.04 -10.01
CA GLY A 175 -7.88 4.04 -10.51
C GLY A 175 -8.19 2.96 -9.46
N CYS A 176 -7.18 2.47 -8.76
CA CYS A 176 -7.38 1.50 -7.67
C CYS A 176 -8.16 2.11 -6.49
N ILE A 177 -7.84 3.34 -6.08
CA ILE A 177 -8.56 4.02 -5.00
C ILE A 177 -10.05 4.14 -5.35
N VAL A 178 -10.37 4.62 -6.55
CA VAL A 178 -11.76 4.76 -7.01
C VAL A 178 -12.47 3.39 -7.04
N PHE A 179 -11.87 2.40 -7.68
CA PHE A 179 -12.47 1.07 -7.81
C PHE A 179 -12.80 0.43 -6.46
N PHE A 180 -11.86 0.42 -5.53
CA PHE A 180 -12.07 -0.18 -4.21
C PHE A 180 -12.99 0.65 -3.32
N SER A 181 -13.00 1.99 -3.45
CA SER A 181 -13.96 2.85 -2.75
C SER A 181 -15.39 2.62 -3.24
N VAL A 182 -15.60 2.49 -4.54
CA VAL A 182 -16.91 2.12 -5.11
C VAL A 182 -17.34 0.73 -4.64
N THR A 183 -16.42 -0.23 -4.62
CA THR A 183 -16.68 -1.58 -4.09
C THR A 183 -17.12 -1.54 -2.62
N ALA A 184 -16.44 -0.74 -1.78
CA ALA A 184 -16.82 -0.55 -0.39
C ALA A 184 -18.22 0.06 -0.26
N ALA A 185 -18.54 1.07 -1.07
CA ALA A 185 -19.86 1.70 -1.09
C ALA A 185 -20.97 0.71 -1.50
N CYS A 186 -20.73 -0.13 -2.50
CA CYS A 186 -21.66 -1.20 -2.89
C CYS A 186 -21.88 -2.19 -1.76
N ILE A 187 -20.83 -2.63 -1.06
CA ILE A 187 -20.97 -3.54 0.08
C ILE A 187 -21.77 -2.89 1.22
N ARG A 188 -21.56 -1.60 1.51
CA ARG A 188 -22.36 -0.88 2.53
C ARG A 188 -23.84 -0.85 2.21
N VAL A 189 -24.21 -0.72 0.95
CA VAL A 189 -25.62 -0.78 0.52
C VAL A 189 -26.23 -2.16 0.76
N LEU A 190 -25.44 -3.23 0.57
CA LEU A 190 -25.90 -4.61 0.83
C LEU A 190 -26.01 -4.93 2.33
N PHE A 191 -25.22 -4.27 3.17
CA PHE A 191 -25.16 -4.48 4.62
C PHE A 191 -25.44 -3.19 5.40
N PRO A 192 -26.67 -2.66 5.33
CA PRO A 192 -27.04 -1.36 5.94
C PRO A 192 -27.02 -1.38 7.48
N PHE A 193 -26.92 -2.57 8.08
CA PHE A 193 -26.81 -2.75 9.54
C PHE A 193 -25.38 -2.59 10.08
N LEU A 194 -24.38 -2.41 9.21
CA LEU A 194 -23.01 -2.19 9.66
C LEU A 194 -22.89 -0.82 10.34
N PRO A 195 -22.37 -0.76 11.59
CA PRO A 195 -22.12 0.50 12.25
C PRO A 195 -21.05 1.31 11.50
N GLU A 196 -21.02 2.63 11.69
CA GLU A 196 -20.08 3.52 10.97
C GLU A 196 -18.62 3.11 11.15
N ASN A 197 -18.22 2.73 12.36
CA ASN A 197 -16.87 2.19 12.61
C ASN A 197 -16.62 0.90 11.80
N GLY A 198 -17.60 0.00 11.72
CA GLY A 198 -17.52 -1.21 10.88
C GLY A 198 -17.34 -0.88 9.40
N CYS A 199 -18.01 0.16 8.92
CA CYS A 199 -17.84 0.67 7.57
C CYS A 199 -16.42 1.24 7.36
N ALA A 200 -15.85 1.94 8.36
CA ALA A 200 -14.49 2.46 8.28
C ALA A 200 -13.44 1.34 8.20
N TYR A 201 -13.60 0.28 8.99
CA TYR A 201 -12.73 -0.90 8.93
C TYR A 201 -12.84 -1.62 7.58
N LEU A 202 -14.07 -1.87 7.10
CA LEU A 202 -14.31 -2.49 5.80
C LEU A 202 -13.65 -1.69 4.68
N GLN A 203 -13.85 -0.37 4.68
CA GLN A 203 -13.24 0.50 3.68
C GLN A 203 -11.71 0.50 3.78
N SER A 204 -11.12 0.51 4.98
CA SER A 204 -9.67 0.44 5.17
C SER A 204 -9.05 -0.86 4.66
N VAL A 205 -9.77 -1.98 4.81
CA VAL A 205 -9.34 -3.28 4.25
C VAL A 205 -9.37 -3.26 2.73
N LEU A 206 -10.33 -2.58 2.12
CA LEU A 206 -10.43 -2.46 0.67
C LEU A 206 -9.50 -1.36 0.13
N GLU A 207 -9.58 -0.16 0.71
CA GLU A 207 -8.84 1.03 0.30
C GLU A 207 -8.45 1.85 1.52
N ILE A 208 -7.16 1.97 1.76
CA ILE A 208 -6.62 2.47 3.02
C ILE A 208 -6.85 3.98 3.24
N ALA A 209 -6.74 4.81 2.21
CA ALA A 209 -6.81 6.27 2.38
C ALA A 209 -8.22 6.73 2.79
N GLY A 210 -9.24 6.33 2.03
CA GLY A 210 -10.63 6.62 2.36
C GLY A 210 -11.07 5.99 3.67
N GLY A 211 -10.59 4.76 3.94
CA GLY A 211 -10.86 4.06 5.18
C GLY A 211 -10.27 4.76 6.39
N MET A 212 -9.01 5.21 6.33
CA MET A 212 -8.37 5.97 7.39
C MET A 212 -9.08 7.30 7.65
N ARG A 213 -9.45 8.03 6.58
CA ARG A 213 -10.21 9.27 6.71
C ARG A 213 -11.54 9.04 7.43
N LEU A 214 -12.28 8.01 7.05
CA LEU A 214 -13.55 7.67 7.70
C LEU A 214 -13.33 7.24 9.16
N LEU A 215 -12.31 6.43 9.46
CA LEU A 215 -11.99 5.99 10.81
C LEU A 215 -11.65 7.16 11.73
N ILE A 216 -10.90 8.16 11.24
CA ILE A 216 -10.57 9.37 11.98
C ILE A 216 -11.83 10.20 12.27
N GLN A 217 -12.77 10.28 11.33
CA GLN A 217 -14.02 11.03 11.48
C GLN A 217 -15.02 10.36 12.42
N THR A 218 -15.05 9.03 12.45
CA THR A 218 -16.03 8.27 13.23
C THR A 218 -15.56 7.83 14.61
N SER A 219 -14.24 7.90 14.86
CA SER A 219 -13.64 7.41 16.12
C SER A 219 -12.78 8.48 16.80
N GLY A 220 -13.05 8.76 18.06
CA GLY A 220 -12.19 9.60 18.90
C GLY A 220 -10.81 8.99 19.12
N ALA A 221 -9.85 9.82 19.55
CA ALA A 221 -8.51 9.35 19.90
C ALA A 221 -8.58 8.33 21.04
N SER A 222 -8.01 7.15 20.82
CA SER A 222 -7.97 6.08 21.81
C SER A 222 -6.87 5.08 21.46
N PHE A 223 -6.40 4.35 22.47
CA PHE A 223 -5.45 3.26 22.29
C PHE A 223 -5.92 2.25 21.20
N ALA A 224 -7.18 1.83 21.28
CA ALA A 224 -7.74 0.86 20.32
C ALA A 224 -7.77 1.41 18.90
N ARG A 225 -8.15 2.69 18.70
CA ARG A 225 -8.13 3.33 17.37
C ARG A 225 -6.71 3.39 16.83
N ASP A 226 -5.75 3.86 17.62
CA ASP A 226 -4.39 4.09 17.14
C ASP A 226 -3.67 2.75 16.84
N VAL A 227 -3.90 1.69 17.62
CA VAL A 227 -3.44 0.32 17.29
C VAL A 227 -4.12 -0.20 16.02
N SER A 228 -5.44 0.01 15.87
CA SER A 228 -6.16 -0.38 14.66
C SER A 228 -5.62 0.33 13.42
N MET A 229 -5.31 1.63 13.52
CA MET A 229 -4.68 2.39 12.44
C MET A 229 -3.32 1.79 12.04
N ALA A 230 -2.50 1.36 13.01
CA ALA A 230 -1.22 0.70 12.73
C ALA A 230 -1.40 -0.67 12.05
N VAL A 231 -2.36 -1.48 12.49
CA VAL A 231 -2.71 -2.76 11.85
C VAL A 231 -3.16 -2.54 10.40
N LEU A 232 -4.10 -1.64 10.19
CA LEU A 232 -4.69 -1.36 8.88
C LEU A 232 -3.67 -0.75 7.91
N THR A 233 -2.84 0.18 8.36
CA THR A 233 -1.76 0.74 7.53
C THR A 233 -0.67 -0.29 7.27
N GLY A 234 -0.35 -1.16 8.22
CA GLY A 234 0.54 -2.31 8.03
C GLY A 234 0.01 -3.28 6.98
N PHE A 235 -1.30 -3.52 6.94
CA PHE A 235 -1.96 -4.30 5.89
C PHE A 235 -1.94 -3.57 4.53
N GLY A 236 -2.24 -2.29 4.52
CA GLY A 236 -2.22 -1.42 3.34
C GLY A 236 -3.48 -1.45 2.48
N GLY A 237 -4.39 -2.40 2.69
CA GLY A 237 -5.60 -2.58 1.90
C GLY A 237 -5.41 -3.37 0.61
N LEU A 238 -6.51 -3.92 0.08
CA LEU A 238 -6.51 -4.69 -1.16
C LEU A 238 -6.11 -3.84 -2.37
N SER A 239 -6.38 -2.54 -2.34
CA SER A 239 -5.95 -1.57 -3.35
C SER A 239 -4.42 -1.60 -3.53
N ILE A 240 -3.67 -1.46 -2.44
CA ILE A 240 -2.19 -1.51 -2.46
C ILE A 240 -1.67 -2.90 -2.86
N LEU A 241 -2.30 -3.98 -2.38
CA LEU A 241 -1.93 -5.34 -2.78
C LEU A 241 -2.07 -5.54 -4.28
N THR A 242 -3.16 -5.06 -4.88
CA THR A 242 -3.39 -5.14 -6.33
C THR A 242 -2.36 -4.33 -7.09
N GLN A 243 -2.06 -3.10 -6.66
CA GLN A 243 -1.03 -2.26 -7.26
C GLN A 243 0.35 -2.94 -7.24
N ASN A 244 0.76 -3.50 -6.10
CA ASN A 244 2.04 -4.19 -5.98
C ASN A 244 2.09 -5.45 -6.84
N HIS A 245 0.98 -6.19 -6.93
CA HIS A 245 0.92 -7.39 -7.75
C HIS A 245 1.10 -7.09 -9.24
N LEU A 246 0.54 -5.99 -9.75
CA LEU A 246 0.72 -5.58 -11.15
C LEU A 246 2.20 -5.48 -11.56
N PHE A 247 3.06 -5.03 -10.65
CA PHE A 247 4.50 -4.95 -10.90
C PHE A 247 5.25 -6.26 -10.62
N LEU A 248 4.86 -6.99 -9.58
CA LEU A 248 5.63 -8.14 -9.08
C LEU A 248 5.24 -9.49 -9.71
N GLN A 249 4.13 -9.55 -10.45
CA GLN A 249 3.71 -10.77 -11.16
C GLN A 249 4.77 -11.25 -12.18
N VAL A 250 5.48 -10.32 -12.82
CA VAL A 250 6.56 -10.64 -13.76
C VAL A 250 7.74 -11.37 -13.08
N CYS A 251 7.86 -11.24 -11.75
CA CYS A 251 8.84 -11.94 -10.93
C CYS A 251 8.28 -13.23 -10.30
N GLY A 252 7.09 -13.68 -10.71
CA GLY A 252 6.43 -14.87 -10.18
C GLY A 252 5.84 -14.71 -8.78
N VAL A 253 5.64 -13.47 -8.29
CA VAL A 253 5.02 -13.21 -6.98
C VAL A 253 3.51 -13.26 -7.12
N THR A 254 2.87 -14.17 -6.39
CA THR A 254 1.40 -14.34 -6.42
C THR A 254 0.70 -13.37 -5.46
N GLN A 255 -0.58 -13.06 -5.74
CA GLN A 255 -1.43 -12.26 -4.84
C GLN A 255 -1.53 -12.88 -3.43
N GLY A 256 -1.67 -14.21 -3.35
CA GLY A 256 -1.73 -14.91 -2.05
C GLY A 256 -0.46 -14.71 -1.21
N ARG A 257 0.72 -14.69 -1.86
CA ARG A 257 1.98 -14.40 -1.16
C ARG A 257 2.03 -12.96 -0.67
N LEU A 258 1.62 -12.00 -1.49
CA LEU A 258 1.55 -10.59 -1.08
C LEU A 258 0.55 -10.39 0.08
N LEU A 259 -0.57 -11.10 0.06
CA LEU A 259 -1.55 -11.08 1.16
C LEU A 259 -0.93 -11.59 2.47
N CYS A 260 -0.22 -12.73 2.44
CA CYS A 260 0.47 -13.25 3.62
C CYS A 260 1.50 -12.26 4.19
N LEU A 261 2.29 -11.62 3.30
CA LEU A 261 3.27 -10.60 3.69
C LEU A 261 2.61 -9.36 4.31
N ALA A 262 1.48 -8.92 3.75
CA ALA A 262 0.71 -7.80 4.28
C ALA A 262 0.09 -8.12 5.65
N LEU A 263 -0.44 -9.32 5.84
CA LEU A 263 -0.97 -9.77 7.14
C LEU A 263 0.14 -9.83 8.20
N LEU A 264 1.31 -10.37 7.85
CA LEU A 264 2.47 -10.37 8.75
C LEU A 264 2.86 -8.95 9.15
N ARG A 265 2.95 -8.04 8.19
CA ARG A 265 3.27 -6.62 8.42
C ARG A 265 2.21 -5.93 9.29
N ALA A 266 0.93 -6.23 9.07
CA ALA A 266 -0.17 -5.74 9.89
C ALA A 266 -0.01 -6.13 11.37
N LEU A 267 0.26 -7.42 11.62
CA LEU A 267 0.47 -7.93 12.97
C LEU A 267 1.69 -7.28 13.65
N MET A 268 2.81 -7.20 12.93
CA MET A 268 4.04 -6.59 13.47
C MET A 268 3.86 -5.10 13.75
N SER A 269 3.23 -4.35 12.84
CA SER A 269 2.96 -2.91 13.03
C SER A 269 2.00 -2.67 14.20
N GLY A 270 0.95 -3.48 14.33
CA GLY A 270 0.03 -3.41 15.46
C GLY A 270 0.70 -3.69 16.80
N ALA A 271 1.53 -4.73 16.86
CA ALA A 271 2.27 -5.10 18.07
C ALA A 271 3.27 -3.98 18.48
N VAL A 272 4.01 -3.43 17.52
CA VAL A 272 4.93 -2.31 17.78
C VAL A 272 4.17 -1.07 18.24
N MET A 273 3.02 -0.74 17.63
CA MET A 273 2.21 0.40 18.06
C MET A 273 1.68 0.22 19.48
N ALA A 274 1.16 -0.97 19.82
CA ALA A 274 0.69 -1.26 21.17
C ALA A 274 1.82 -1.10 22.20
N LEU A 275 3.02 -1.58 21.87
CA LEU A 275 4.20 -1.41 22.73
C LEU A 275 4.60 0.05 22.87
N LEU A 276 4.65 0.81 21.78
CA LEU A 276 4.99 2.25 21.82
C LEU A 276 4.00 3.04 22.68
N LEU A 277 2.70 2.76 22.53
CA LEU A 277 1.66 3.44 23.32
C LEU A 277 1.66 3.03 24.80
N TRP A 278 2.16 1.83 25.11
CA TRP A 278 2.31 1.39 26.50
C TRP A 278 3.52 2.03 27.19
N LEU A 279 4.59 2.35 26.43
CA LEU A 279 5.83 2.95 26.95
C LEU A 279 5.77 4.47 27.09
N ILE A 280 4.81 5.16 26.48
CA ILE A 280 4.67 6.63 26.42
C ILE A 280 3.49 7.11 27.28
#